data_8091a3e2e6dcfea996dd5e532b5568e3
#
_entry.id   8091a3e2e6dcfea996dd5e532b5568e3
#
_cell.length_a   1.000
_cell.length_b   1.000
_cell.length_c   1.000
_cell.angle_alpha   90.00
_cell.angle_beta   90.00
_cell.angle_gamma   90.00
#
_symmetry.space_group_name_H-M   'P 1'
#
loop_
_entity.id
_entity.type
_entity.pdbx_description
1 polymer ?
#
loop_
_entity_poly.entity_id
_entity_poly.type
_entity_poly.pdbx_seq_one_letter_code
_entity_poly.pdbx_strand_id
1 'polypeptide(L)'
;MSFPLSIVIWDYDPERIAEIDRNLHLALRELNLRGTVSSLSEPPLMSREGLVGREPVLEIGDAYWSLRPGETISKEACLKLLSRIGQEKG
;
A
#
# COMPACT_ATOMS: atom_id res chain seq x y z
N MET A 1 22.01 -2.82 -7.10
CA MET A 1 21.44 -1.57 -6.57
C MET A 1 19.93 -1.67 -6.54
N SER A 2 19.33 -1.50 -5.37
CA SER A 2 17.89 -1.59 -5.25
C SER A 2 17.27 -0.22 -5.35
N PHE A 3 16.18 -0.12 -6.09
CA PHE A 3 15.42 1.12 -6.19
C PHE A 3 14.41 1.19 -5.06
N PRO A 4 14.09 2.39 -4.54
CA PRO A 4 13.06 2.50 -3.53
C PRO A 4 11.71 2.08 -4.10
N LEU A 5 10.91 1.45 -3.27
CA LEU A 5 9.55 1.07 -3.64
C LEU A 5 8.67 2.31 -3.66
N SER A 6 7.80 2.39 -4.63
CA SER A 6 6.79 3.45 -4.68
C SER A 6 5.46 2.84 -4.30
N ILE A 7 4.91 3.30 -3.18
CA ILE A 7 3.66 2.77 -2.64
C ILE A 7 2.62 3.87 -2.60
N VAL A 8 1.47 3.62 -3.19
CA VAL A 8 0.34 4.56 -3.16
C VAL A 8 -0.83 3.89 -2.46
N ILE A 9 -1.40 4.60 -1.49
CA ILE A 9 -2.60 4.14 -0.78
C ILE A 9 -3.81 4.79 -1.44
N TRP A 10 -4.68 3.97 -2.02
CA TRP A 10 -5.93 4.42 -2.61
C TRP A 10 -7.06 4.21 -1.62
N ASP A 11 -7.55 5.28 -1.02
CA ASP A 11 -8.61 5.21 -0.02
C ASP A 11 -9.25 6.58 0.16
N TYR A 12 -10.44 6.61 0.78
CA TYR A 12 -11.17 7.83 1.07
C TYR A 12 -11.15 8.20 2.55
N ASP A 13 -10.87 7.25 3.43
CA ASP A 13 -10.93 7.46 4.88
C ASP A 13 -9.58 7.99 5.39
N PRO A 14 -9.51 9.26 5.81
CA PRO A 14 -8.23 9.83 6.23
C PRO A 14 -7.62 9.15 7.46
N GLU A 15 -8.45 8.64 8.37
CA GLU A 15 -7.93 7.94 9.54
C GLU A 15 -7.32 6.60 9.14
N ARG A 16 -7.99 5.90 8.23
CA ARG A 16 -7.49 4.61 7.73
C ARG A 16 -6.23 4.82 6.91
N ILE A 17 -6.19 5.86 6.08
CA ILE A 17 -4.99 6.20 5.31
C ILE A 17 -3.80 6.43 6.24
N ALA A 18 -4.01 7.21 7.30
CA ALA A 18 -2.94 7.52 8.26
C ALA A 18 -2.43 6.26 8.96
N GLU A 19 -3.33 5.37 9.30
CA GLU A 19 -2.97 4.11 9.95
C GLU A 19 -2.18 3.20 9.02
N ILE A 20 -2.62 3.06 7.78
CA ILE A 20 -1.94 2.25 6.78
C ILE A 20 -0.57 2.84 6.46
N ASP A 21 -0.49 4.17 6.34
CA ASP A 21 0.77 4.85 6.10
C ASP A 21 1.78 4.54 7.20
N ARG A 22 1.36 4.63 8.44
CA ARG A 22 2.22 4.30 9.58
C ARG A 22 2.65 2.83 9.54
N ASN A 23 1.71 1.94 9.28
CA ASN A 23 2.01 0.51 9.23
C ASN A 23 2.98 0.16 8.11
N LEU A 24 2.86 0.83 6.97
CA LEU A 24 3.79 0.63 5.85
C LEU A 24 5.19 1.11 6.21
N HIS A 25 5.30 2.27 6.86
CA HIS A 25 6.61 2.78 7.27
C HIS A 25 7.28 1.86 8.29
N LEU A 26 6.51 1.33 9.23
CA LEU A 26 7.04 0.39 10.21
C LEU A 26 7.51 -0.89 9.53
N ALA A 27 6.73 -1.39 8.59
CA ALA A 27 7.08 -2.61 7.88
C ALA A 27 8.32 -2.43 7.01
N LEU A 28 8.42 -1.31 6.30
CA LEU A 28 9.60 -1.00 5.50
C LEU A 28 10.86 -0.96 6.35
N ARG A 29 10.76 -0.31 7.52
CA ARG A 29 11.90 -0.22 8.44
C ARG A 29 12.30 -1.60 8.95
N GLU A 30 11.32 -2.40 9.34
CA GLU A 30 11.58 -3.72 9.89
C GLU A 30 12.23 -4.64 8.87
N LEU A 31 11.85 -4.52 7.60
CA LEU A 31 12.41 -5.31 6.52
C LEU A 31 13.66 -4.68 5.91
N ASN A 32 14.06 -3.52 6.42
CA ASN A 32 15.21 -2.78 5.90
C ASN A 32 15.07 -2.46 4.42
N LEU A 33 13.85 -2.11 4.02
CA LEU A 33 13.54 -1.75 2.65
C LEU A 33 13.37 -0.24 2.54
N ARG A 34 13.74 0.31 1.39
CA ARG A 34 13.56 1.73 1.11
C ARG A 34 12.29 1.92 0.29
N GLY A 35 11.50 2.90 0.66
CA GLY A 35 10.28 3.16 -0.07
C GLY A 35 9.68 4.51 0.26
N THR A 36 8.83 4.98 -0.64
CA THR A 36 8.04 6.19 -0.43
C THR A 36 6.58 5.80 -0.39
N VAL A 37 5.82 6.45 0.49
CA VAL A 37 4.39 6.18 0.65
C VAL A 37 3.64 7.48 0.40
N SER A 38 2.65 7.42 -0.48
CA SER A 38 1.75 8.53 -0.74
C SER A 38 0.31 8.02 -0.75
N SER A 39 -0.65 8.93 -0.85
CA SER A 39 -2.04 8.52 -0.90
C SER A 39 -2.80 9.30 -1.97
N LEU A 40 -3.81 8.66 -2.53
CA LEU A 40 -4.71 9.27 -3.49
C LEU A 40 -6.15 8.98 -3.07
N SER A 41 -6.96 10.03 -3.06
CA SER A 41 -8.35 9.93 -2.61
C SER A 41 -9.30 10.57 -3.61
N GLU A 42 -8.96 10.52 -4.89
CA GLU A 42 -9.75 11.16 -5.94
C GLU A 42 -10.69 10.15 -6.58
N PRO A 43 -12.02 10.30 -6.33
CA PRO A 43 -13.00 9.34 -6.86
C PRO A 43 -12.94 9.11 -8.38
N PRO A 44 -12.78 10.15 -9.22
CA PRO A 44 -12.70 9.91 -10.67
C PRO A 44 -11.54 9.00 -11.06
N LEU A 45 -10.39 9.16 -10.40
CA LEU A 45 -9.23 8.32 -10.69
C LEU A 45 -9.46 6.91 -10.21
N MET A 46 -10.03 6.74 -9.01
CA MET A 46 -10.32 5.41 -8.48
C MET A 46 -11.33 4.67 -9.35
N SER A 47 -12.33 5.38 -9.87
CA SER A 47 -13.32 4.78 -10.76
C SER A 47 -12.67 4.31 -12.07
N ARG A 48 -11.78 5.14 -12.63
CA ARG A 48 -11.08 4.79 -13.87
C ARG A 48 -10.27 3.51 -13.72
N GLU A 49 -9.64 3.33 -12.56
CA GLU A 49 -8.80 2.17 -12.31
C GLU A 49 -9.58 0.97 -11.78
N GLY A 50 -10.89 1.09 -11.64
CA GLY A 50 -11.73 0.00 -11.13
C GLY A 50 -11.53 -0.29 -9.67
N LEU A 51 -11.15 0.71 -8.88
CA LEU A 51 -10.82 0.54 -7.46
C LEU A 51 -11.98 0.89 -6.53
N VAL A 52 -13.05 1.47 -7.06
CA VAL A 52 -14.19 1.85 -6.23
C VAL A 52 -14.81 0.62 -5.58
N GLY A 53 -15.04 0.69 -4.28
CA GLY A 53 -15.59 -0.43 -3.52
C GLY A 53 -14.54 -1.44 -3.07
N ARG A 54 -13.30 -1.27 -3.48
CA ARG A 54 -12.20 -2.18 -3.10
C ARG A 54 -11.22 -1.54 -2.14
N GLU A 55 -11.42 -0.28 -1.80
CA GLU A 55 -10.51 0.44 -0.91
C GLU A 55 -10.53 -0.16 0.50
N PRO A 56 -9.39 -0.17 1.18
CA PRO A 56 -8.11 0.41 0.77
C PRO A 56 -7.37 -0.50 -0.21
N VAL A 57 -6.71 0.13 -1.18
CA VAL A 57 -5.91 -0.58 -2.16
C VAL A 57 -4.48 -0.02 -2.12
N LEU A 58 -3.51 -0.89 -2.18
CA LEU A 58 -2.11 -0.48 -2.28
C LEU A 58 -1.64 -0.70 -3.70
N GLU A 59 -1.05 0.34 -4.28
CA GLU A 59 -0.40 0.24 -5.57
C GLU A 59 1.10 0.24 -5.32
N ILE A 60 1.76 -0.84 -5.71
CA ILE A 60 3.20 -1.00 -5.54
C ILE A 60 3.77 -1.41 -6.88
N GLY A 61 4.59 -0.52 -7.46
CA GLY A 61 5.07 -0.74 -8.81
C GLY A 61 3.88 -0.76 -9.77
N ASP A 62 3.74 -1.83 -10.52
CA ASP A 62 2.66 -1.97 -11.51
C ASP A 62 1.49 -2.82 -10.99
N ALA A 63 1.52 -3.20 -9.72
CA ALA A 63 0.52 -4.11 -9.17
C ALA A 63 -0.36 -3.43 -8.14
N TYR A 64 -1.62 -3.83 -8.10
CA TYR A 64 -2.58 -3.37 -7.12
C TYR A 64 -2.88 -4.51 -6.16
N TRP A 65 -2.91 -4.19 -4.87
CA TRP A 65 -3.15 -5.16 -3.81
C TRP A 65 -4.33 -4.73 -2.96
N SER A 66 -5.37 -5.54 -2.96
CA SER A 66 -6.56 -5.30 -2.13
C SER A 66 -6.78 -6.54 -1.28
N LEU A 67 -6.77 -6.36 0.05
CA LEU A 67 -6.93 -7.49 0.97
C LEU A 67 -8.39 -7.64 1.40
N ARG A 68 -8.86 -6.74 2.25
CA ARG A 68 -10.24 -6.77 2.74
C ARG A 68 -10.87 -5.39 2.57
N PRO A 69 -11.77 -5.23 1.63
CA PRO A 69 -12.42 -3.92 1.43
C PRO A 69 -13.04 -3.42 2.73
N GLY A 70 -12.83 -2.13 3.00
CA GLY A 70 -13.39 -1.48 4.17
C GLY A 70 -12.62 -1.66 5.46
N GLU A 71 -11.58 -2.49 5.47
CA GLU A 71 -10.77 -2.74 6.67
C GLU A 71 -9.37 -2.18 6.50
N THR A 72 -8.77 -1.76 7.62
CA THR A 72 -7.40 -1.27 7.59
C THR A 72 -6.43 -2.40 7.22
N ILE A 73 -5.25 -2.01 6.76
CA ILE A 73 -4.18 -2.97 6.46
C ILE A 73 -3.21 -2.95 7.63
N SER A 74 -3.13 -4.07 8.36
CA SER A 74 -2.30 -4.16 9.55
C SER A 74 -0.82 -4.16 9.22
N LYS A 75 0.02 -3.90 10.23
CA LYS A 75 1.46 -3.99 10.07
C LYS A 75 1.89 -5.38 9.60
N GLU A 76 1.26 -6.42 10.16
CA GLU A 76 1.59 -7.79 9.77
C GLU A 76 1.26 -8.08 8.32
N ALA A 77 0.12 -7.57 7.84
CA ALA A 77 -0.24 -7.71 6.43
C ALA A 77 0.75 -6.97 5.55
N CYS A 78 1.18 -5.78 5.97
CA CYS A 78 2.20 -5.02 5.24
C CYS A 78 3.52 -5.77 5.20
N LEU A 79 3.93 -6.38 6.31
CA LEU A 79 5.15 -7.16 6.37
C LEU A 79 5.11 -8.34 5.40
N LYS A 80 4.01 -9.05 5.37
CA LYS A 80 3.87 -10.20 4.47
C LYS A 80 3.93 -9.76 3.02
N LEU A 81 3.22 -8.70 2.69
CA LEU A 81 3.17 -8.21 1.31
C LEU A 81 4.53 -7.70 0.85
N LEU A 82 5.17 -6.86 1.64
CA LEU A 82 6.46 -6.28 1.28
C LEU A 82 7.57 -7.32 1.26
N SER A 83 7.52 -8.29 2.15
CA SER A 83 8.47 -9.40 2.18
C SER A 83 8.40 -10.20 0.88
N ARG A 84 7.18 -10.46 0.42
CA ARG A 84 6.94 -11.19 -0.82
C ARG A 84 7.50 -10.43 -2.02
N ILE A 85 7.23 -9.14 -2.09
CA ILE A 85 7.70 -8.29 -3.19
C ILE A 85 9.22 -8.23 -3.18
N GLY A 86 9.82 -8.11 -2.00
CA GLY A 86 11.27 -8.10 -1.86
C GLY A 86 11.91 -9.39 -2.35
N GLN A 87 11.27 -10.53 -2.06
CA GLN A 87 11.78 -11.82 -2.50
C GLN A 87 11.70 -12.00 -4.02
N GLU A 88 10.61 -11.51 -4.62
CA GLU A 88 10.43 -11.64 -6.06
C GLU A 88 11.46 -10.84 -6.84
N LYS A 89 11.99 -9.80 -6.25
CA LYS A 89 13.01 -8.96 -6.89
C LYS A 89 14.42 -9.42 -6.61
N GLY A 90 14.56 -10.36 -5.70
CA GLY A 90 15.84 -10.92 -5.38
C GLY A 90 16.31 -11.90 -6.45
#